data_f37a4c8faa32a11be5a8b0f09f31bb0c
#
_entry.id   f37a4c8faa32a11be5a8b0f09f31bb0c
#
_cell.length_a   1.000
_cell.length_b   1.000
_cell.length_c   1.000
_cell.angle_alpha   90.00
_cell.angle_beta   90.00
_cell.angle_gamma   90.00
#
_symmetry.space_group_name_H-M   'P 1'
#
loop_
_entity.id
_entity.type
_entity.pdbx_description
1 polymer ?
#
loop_
_entity_poly.entity_id
_entity_poly.type
_entity_poly.pdbx_seq_one_letter_code
_entity_poly.pdbx_strand_id
1 'polypeptide(L)'
;MPDGAQPVLDVKDLKTVFKTRSGDIHAVNTVSFEIRPGELLGVVGESGSGKSVTMMSLIGLLPSPPADVCGGNVMFDGTDLLKCSEDHLRSIRGAGIGFIFQDPMTSLNPVFTVGFQIMEPLRAHMGFDKAGARVRAKELL
;
A
#
# COMPACT_ATOMS: atom_id res chain seq x y z
N MET A 1 -14.61 17.15 -16.62
CA MET A 1 -13.56 16.18 -16.32
C MET A 1 -12.51 16.33 -17.41
N PRO A 2 -11.22 16.53 -17.17
CA PRO A 2 -10.22 16.55 -18.23
C PRO A 2 -10.08 15.12 -18.78
N ASP A 3 -10.73 14.88 -19.90
CA ASP A 3 -10.59 13.68 -20.72
C ASP A 3 -9.16 13.66 -21.28
N GLY A 4 -8.31 12.74 -20.81
CA GLY A 4 -6.94 12.57 -21.32
C GLY A 4 -5.83 12.51 -20.26
N ALA A 5 -6.10 12.74 -18.98
CA ALA A 5 -5.09 12.57 -17.93
C ALA A 5 -4.77 11.07 -17.75
N GLN A 6 -3.48 10.74 -17.78
CA GLN A 6 -3.04 9.37 -17.47
C GLN A 6 -3.46 8.98 -16.05
N PRO A 7 -3.83 7.71 -15.80
CA PRO A 7 -4.15 7.25 -14.46
C PRO A 7 -2.92 7.36 -13.55
N VAL A 8 -3.15 7.76 -12.29
CA VAL A 8 -2.12 7.73 -11.24
C VAL A 8 -1.82 6.28 -10.84
N LEU A 9 -2.88 5.44 -10.83
CA LEU A 9 -2.76 4.00 -10.59
C LEU A 9 -3.52 3.26 -11.70
N ASP A 10 -2.84 2.33 -12.37
CA ASP A 10 -3.41 1.44 -13.38
C ASP A 10 -3.07 -0.01 -13.01
N VAL A 11 -4.08 -0.79 -12.67
CA VAL A 11 -3.97 -2.19 -12.26
C VAL A 11 -4.57 -3.06 -13.35
N LYS A 12 -3.80 -4.02 -13.85
CA LYS A 12 -4.24 -4.94 -14.90
C LYS A 12 -4.00 -6.38 -14.49
N ASP A 13 -5.05 -7.18 -14.55
CA ASP A 13 -5.04 -8.64 -14.40
C ASP A 13 -4.32 -9.13 -13.14
N LEU A 14 -4.44 -8.37 -12.04
CA LEU A 14 -3.79 -8.69 -10.77
C LEU A 14 -4.26 -10.05 -10.25
N LYS A 15 -3.30 -10.89 -9.88
CA LYS A 15 -3.55 -12.22 -9.30
C LYS A 15 -2.70 -12.42 -8.07
N THR A 16 -3.36 -12.87 -6.98
CA THR A 16 -2.67 -13.21 -5.73
C THR A 16 -3.17 -14.56 -5.22
N VAL A 17 -2.23 -15.44 -4.92
CA VAL A 17 -2.47 -16.79 -4.45
C VAL A 17 -1.80 -16.98 -3.10
N PHE A 18 -2.48 -17.59 -2.16
CA PHE A 18 -1.87 -18.06 -0.90
C PHE A 18 -1.55 -19.54 -1.03
N LYS A 19 -0.27 -19.89 -0.94
CA LYS A 19 0.19 -21.28 -0.93
C LYS A 19 0.02 -21.87 0.45
N THR A 20 -0.91 -22.82 0.60
CA THR A 20 -1.18 -23.49 1.88
C THR A 20 -0.88 -24.98 1.79
N ARG A 21 -0.77 -25.64 2.95
CA ARG A 21 -0.57 -27.10 3.00
C ARG A 21 -1.75 -27.90 2.41
N SER A 22 -2.93 -27.32 2.39
CA SER A 22 -4.16 -27.93 1.86
C SER A 22 -4.44 -27.58 0.40
N GLY A 23 -3.58 -26.78 -0.24
CA GLY A 23 -3.71 -26.34 -1.62
C GLY A 23 -3.65 -24.83 -1.77
N ASP A 24 -3.74 -24.35 -2.98
CA ASP A 24 -3.64 -22.94 -3.33
C ASP A 24 -5.00 -22.23 -3.18
N ILE A 25 -5.00 -21.08 -2.51
CA ILE A 25 -6.18 -20.22 -2.36
C ILE A 25 -5.99 -18.99 -3.25
N HIS A 26 -6.83 -18.88 -4.29
CA HIS A 26 -6.85 -17.73 -5.19
C HIS A 26 -7.62 -16.57 -4.56
N ALA A 27 -6.92 -15.72 -3.82
CA ALA A 27 -7.53 -14.62 -3.07
C ALA A 27 -7.84 -13.40 -3.95
N VAL A 28 -7.06 -13.17 -5.01
CA VAL A 28 -7.31 -12.17 -6.06
C VAL A 28 -7.18 -12.88 -7.40
N ASN A 29 -8.22 -12.76 -8.22
CA ASN A 29 -8.27 -13.44 -9.50
C ASN A 29 -8.65 -12.49 -10.63
N THR A 30 -7.64 -12.04 -11.38
CA THR A 30 -7.78 -11.20 -12.58
C THR A 30 -8.54 -9.89 -12.31
N VAL A 31 -8.07 -9.11 -11.33
CA VAL A 31 -8.66 -7.82 -10.98
C VAL A 31 -7.96 -6.70 -11.75
N SER A 32 -8.78 -5.85 -12.41
CA SER A 32 -8.29 -4.70 -13.17
C SER A 32 -9.12 -3.46 -12.80
N PHE A 33 -8.47 -2.32 -12.58
CA PHE A 33 -9.08 -1.01 -12.38
C PHE A 33 -8.04 0.09 -12.54
N GLU A 34 -8.50 1.33 -12.72
CA GLU A 34 -7.64 2.51 -12.76
C GLU A 34 -8.14 3.58 -11.80
N ILE A 35 -7.23 4.45 -11.36
CA ILE A 35 -7.54 5.65 -10.56
C ILE A 35 -6.86 6.85 -11.22
N ARG A 36 -7.63 7.87 -11.53
CA ARG A 36 -7.16 9.12 -12.13
C ARG A 36 -6.88 10.19 -11.06
N PRO A 37 -6.12 11.24 -11.38
CA PRO A 37 -5.89 12.35 -10.44
C PRO A 37 -7.21 12.94 -9.94
N GLY A 38 -7.33 13.06 -8.60
CA GLY A 38 -8.52 13.60 -7.93
C GLY A 38 -9.73 12.66 -7.90
N GLU A 39 -9.61 11.42 -8.35
CA GLU A 39 -10.66 10.43 -8.32
C GLU A 39 -10.77 9.73 -6.97
N LEU A 40 -12.00 9.38 -6.59
CA LEU A 40 -12.33 8.52 -5.46
C LEU A 40 -12.94 7.22 -5.98
N LEU A 41 -12.25 6.11 -5.83
CA LEU A 41 -12.73 4.77 -6.21
C LEU A 41 -13.26 4.03 -4.98
N GLY A 42 -14.56 3.68 -5.01
CA GLY A 42 -15.17 2.82 -4.00
C GLY A 42 -15.03 1.34 -4.36
N VAL A 43 -14.43 0.53 -3.45
CA VAL A 43 -14.34 -0.93 -3.59
C VAL A 43 -15.28 -1.59 -2.59
N VAL A 44 -16.35 -2.21 -3.08
CA VAL A 44 -17.38 -2.86 -2.28
C VAL A 44 -17.40 -4.37 -2.49
N GLY A 45 -17.90 -5.10 -1.52
CA GLY A 45 -18.03 -6.56 -1.56
C GLY A 45 -18.14 -7.15 -0.17
N GLU A 46 -18.51 -8.41 -0.06
CA GLU A 46 -18.66 -9.15 1.19
C GLU A 46 -17.33 -9.33 1.93
N SER A 47 -17.41 -9.69 3.22
CA SER A 47 -16.23 -10.06 4.00
C SER A 47 -15.56 -11.28 3.35
N GLY A 48 -14.21 -11.25 3.24
CA GLY A 48 -13.47 -12.35 2.59
C GLY A 48 -13.42 -12.30 1.05
N SER A 49 -14.05 -11.31 0.39
CA SER A 49 -14.04 -11.19 -1.09
C SER A 49 -12.70 -10.73 -1.69
N GLY A 50 -11.65 -10.60 -0.90
CA GLY A 50 -10.31 -10.26 -1.39
C GLY A 50 -9.98 -8.75 -1.43
N LYS A 51 -10.87 -7.83 -1.01
CA LYS A 51 -10.63 -6.37 -1.06
C LYS A 51 -9.32 -5.94 -0.41
N SER A 52 -9.13 -6.29 0.85
CA SER A 52 -7.91 -5.93 1.60
C SER A 52 -6.67 -6.61 1.02
N VAL A 53 -6.81 -7.87 0.59
CA VAL A 53 -5.71 -8.61 -0.07
C VAL A 53 -5.33 -7.92 -1.37
N THR A 54 -6.29 -7.47 -2.18
CA THR A 54 -6.03 -6.70 -3.40
C THR A 54 -5.21 -5.46 -3.09
N MET A 55 -5.67 -4.62 -2.14
CA MET A 55 -4.96 -3.38 -1.78
C MET A 55 -3.54 -3.63 -1.24
N MET A 56 -3.37 -4.65 -0.39
CA MET A 56 -2.06 -5.02 0.14
C MET A 56 -1.13 -5.61 -0.92
N SER A 57 -1.68 -6.31 -1.93
CA SER A 57 -0.91 -6.83 -3.07
C SER A 57 -0.30 -5.72 -3.91
N LEU A 58 -1.03 -4.60 -4.13
CA LEU A 58 -0.57 -3.48 -4.96
C LEU A 58 0.77 -2.92 -4.50
N ILE A 59 0.96 -2.84 -3.20
CA ILE A 59 2.12 -2.18 -2.57
C ILE A 59 3.05 -3.18 -1.87
N GLY A 60 2.89 -4.48 -2.13
CA GLY A 60 3.77 -5.51 -1.59
C GLY A 60 3.76 -5.62 -0.06
N LEU A 61 2.62 -5.43 0.61
CA LEU A 61 2.49 -5.56 2.07
C LEU A 61 2.06 -6.95 2.53
N LEU A 62 1.79 -7.88 1.61
CA LEU A 62 1.51 -9.26 1.98
C LEU A 62 2.80 -9.99 2.35
N PRO A 63 2.80 -10.79 3.45
CA PRO A 63 3.95 -11.62 3.77
C PRO A 63 4.14 -12.70 2.69
N SER A 64 5.32 -12.74 2.12
CA SER A 64 5.68 -13.76 1.12
C SER A 64 6.86 -14.60 1.65
N PRO A 65 6.69 -15.93 1.86
CA PRO A 65 5.47 -16.71 1.82
C PRO A 65 4.49 -16.39 2.98
N PRO A 66 3.22 -16.79 2.95
CA PRO A 66 2.55 -17.68 1.99
C PRO A 66 1.95 -17.00 0.75
N ALA A 67 1.88 -15.65 0.72
CA ALA A 67 1.32 -14.95 -0.41
C ALA A 67 2.29 -14.92 -1.60
N ASP A 68 1.73 -15.08 -2.79
CA ASP A 68 2.42 -14.99 -4.06
C ASP A 68 1.59 -14.12 -5.02
N VAL A 69 2.10 -12.94 -5.38
CA VAL A 69 1.50 -12.09 -6.41
C VAL A 69 2.01 -12.60 -7.75
N CYS A 70 1.26 -13.51 -8.36
CA CYS A 70 1.70 -14.33 -9.48
C CYS A 70 1.29 -13.83 -10.87
N GLY A 71 0.59 -12.68 -10.97
CA GLY A 71 0.17 -12.16 -12.26
C GLY A 71 -0.31 -10.71 -12.25
N GLY A 72 -0.36 -10.13 -13.44
CA GLY A 72 -0.76 -8.76 -13.70
C GLY A 72 0.37 -7.75 -13.68
N ASN A 73 0.00 -6.47 -13.78
CA ASN A 73 0.90 -5.36 -13.51
C ASN A 73 0.20 -4.27 -12.70
N VAL A 74 0.98 -3.47 -11.99
CA VAL A 74 0.51 -2.37 -11.14
C VAL A 74 1.35 -1.14 -11.45
N MET A 75 0.83 -0.30 -12.33
CA MET A 75 1.50 0.94 -12.71
C MET A 75 1.09 2.06 -11.76
N PHE A 76 2.05 2.64 -11.07
CA PHE A 76 1.88 3.83 -10.23
C PHE A 76 2.86 4.91 -10.70
N ASP A 77 2.32 6.03 -11.12
CA ASP A 77 3.09 7.17 -11.66
C ASP A 77 4.18 6.74 -12.67
N GLY A 78 3.79 5.85 -13.61
CA GLY A 78 4.67 5.32 -14.65
C GLY A 78 5.62 4.20 -14.22
N THR A 79 5.58 3.76 -12.96
CA THR A 79 6.43 2.69 -12.41
C THR A 79 5.62 1.42 -12.12
N ASP A 80 6.07 0.26 -12.60
CA ASP A 80 5.44 -1.03 -12.28
C ASP A 80 5.88 -1.51 -10.89
N LEU A 81 4.97 -1.41 -9.91
CA LEU A 81 5.25 -1.74 -8.51
C LEU A 81 5.59 -3.22 -8.29
N LEU A 82 5.07 -4.13 -9.12
CA LEU A 82 5.34 -5.56 -8.99
C LEU A 82 6.77 -5.94 -9.43
N LYS A 83 7.44 -5.04 -10.16
CA LYS A 83 8.81 -5.25 -10.67
C LYS A 83 9.85 -4.39 -9.96
N CYS A 84 9.41 -3.55 -9.02
CA CYS A 84 10.31 -2.71 -8.24
C CYS A 84 11.16 -3.52 -7.27
N SER A 85 12.36 -3.02 -6.98
CA SER A 85 13.13 -3.47 -5.83
C SER A 85 12.42 -3.09 -4.52
N GLU A 86 12.69 -3.84 -3.45
CA GLU A 86 12.11 -3.54 -2.13
C GLU A 86 12.48 -2.14 -1.63
N ASP A 87 13.71 -1.68 -1.92
CA ASP A 87 14.13 -0.32 -1.55
C ASP A 87 13.32 0.76 -2.28
N HIS A 88 13.00 0.53 -3.55
CA HIS A 88 12.15 1.46 -4.30
C HIS A 88 10.70 1.42 -3.80
N LEU A 89 10.13 0.23 -3.55
CA LEU A 89 8.80 0.12 -2.93
C LEU A 89 8.75 0.82 -1.58
N ARG A 90 9.79 0.69 -0.76
CA ARG A 90 9.90 1.38 0.54
C ARG A 90 9.88 2.90 0.39
N SER A 91 10.52 3.44 -0.64
CA SER A 91 10.49 4.89 -0.92
C SER A 91 9.10 5.39 -1.35
N ILE A 92 8.30 4.54 -2.03
CA ILE A 92 6.94 4.86 -2.46
C ILE A 92 5.95 4.73 -1.29
N ARG A 93 6.11 3.71 -0.44
CA ARG A 93 5.27 3.52 0.75
C ARG A 93 5.46 4.68 1.72
N GLY A 94 4.39 5.37 2.05
CA GLY A 94 4.36 6.52 2.96
C GLY A 94 4.60 7.87 2.29
N ALA A 95 5.40 7.97 1.23
CA ALA A 95 5.62 9.21 0.48
C ALA A 95 4.68 9.35 -0.73
N GLY A 96 4.59 8.31 -1.56
CA GLY A 96 3.73 8.29 -2.73
C GLY A 96 2.34 7.68 -2.45
N ILE A 97 2.30 6.60 -1.68
CA ILE A 97 1.08 5.87 -1.34
C ILE A 97 0.95 5.79 0.18
N GLY A 98 -0.09 6.44 0.74
CA GLY A 98 -0.50 6.26 2.13
C GLY A 98 -1.46 5.07 2.27
N PHE A 99 -1.30 4.25 3.30
CA PHE A 99 -2.18 3.12 3.58
C PHE A 99 -2.73 3.20 5.00
N ILE A 100 -4.06 3.12 5.14
CA ILE A 100 -4.74 3.11 6.44
C ILE A 100 -5.30 1.71 6.66
N PHE A 101 -4.78 1.03 7.69
CA PHE A 101 -5.26 -0.30 8.07
C PHE A 101 -6.62 -0.26 8.75
N GLN A 102 -7.36 -1.34 8.62
CA GLN A 102 -8.72 -1.46 9.14
C GLN A 102 -8.77 -1.51 10.67
N ASP A 103 -7.72 -2.03 11.32
CA ASP A 103 -7.63 -2.14 12.79
C ASP A 103 -6.72 -1.02 13.36
N PRO A 104 -7.30 0.02 14.00
CA PRO A 104 -6.52 1.09 14.60
C PRO A 104 -5.74 0.65 15.83
N MET A 105 -6.14 -0.44 16.51
CA MET A 105 -5.48 -0.89 17.74
C MET A 105 -4.10 -1.49 17.49
N THR A 106 -3.85 -2.00 16.29
CA THR A 106 -2.56 -2.54 15.87
C THR A 106 -1.69 -1.53 15.11
N SER A 107 -2.19 -0.32 14.89
CA SER A 107 -1.49 0.72 14.11
C SER A 107 -0.24 1.25 14.80
N LEU A 108 -0.23 1.28 16.14
CA LEU A 108 0.90 1.71 16.93
C LEU A 108 1.57 0.53 17.62
N ASN A 109 2.89 0.46 17.52
CA ASN A 109 3.67 -0.53 18.25
C ASN A 109 3.80 -0.12 19.74
N PRO A 110 3.29 -0.91 20.70
CA PRO A 110 3.30 -0.54 22.11
C PRO A 110 4.70 -0.46 22.74
N VAL A 111 5.73 -0.99 22.07
CA VAL A 111 7.13 -0.94 22.54
C VAL A 111 7.75 0.45 22.35
N PHE A 112 7.23 1.24 21.40
CA PHE A 112 7.75 2.57 21.09
C PHE A 112 6.78 3.69 21.52
N THR A 113 7.32 4.84 21.88
CA THR A 113 6.48 6.00 22.16
C THR A 113 5.76 6.49 20.90
N VAL A 114 4.56 7.05 21.05
CA VAL A 114 3.79 7.63 19.93
C VAL A 114 4.61 8.67 19.18
N GLY A 115 5.28 9.57 19.92
CA GLY A 115 6.14 10.58 19.32
C GLY A 115 7.27 10.01 18.48
N PHE A 116 7.90 8.89 18.91
CA PHE A 116 8.92 8.21 18.11
C PHE A 116 8.32 7.71 16.77
N GLN A 117 7.18 7.05 16.83
CA GLN A 117 6.53 6.47 15.66
C GLN A 117 6.05 7.53 14.65
N ILE A 118 5.59 8.70 15.14
CA ILE A 118 5.21 9.83 14.25
C ILE A 118 6.46 10.48 13.64
N MET A 119 7.55 10.59 14.38
CA MET A 119 8.79 11.19 13.86
C MET A 119 9.50 10.34 12.82
N GLU A 120 9.33 9.02 12.86
CA GLU A 120 10.03 8.09 11.96
C GLU A 120 9.74 8.37 10.48
N PRO A 121 8.47 8.41 10.01
CA PRO A 121 8.17 8.74 8.62
C PRO A 121 8.54 10.18 8.23
N LEU A 122 8.46 11.14 9.14
CA LEU A 122 8.89 12.52 8.88
C LEU A 122 10.38 12.57 8.54
N ARG A 123 11.19 11.77 9.23
CA ARG A 123 12.63 11.71 8.99
C ARG A 123 12.98 10.86 7.76
N ALA A 124 12.26 9.76 7.56
CA ALA A 124 12.53 8.82 6.47
C ALA A 124 12.15 9.38 5.10
N HIS A 125 11.02 10.11 5.01
CA HIS A 125 10.44 10.51 3.72
C HIS A 125 10.43 12.02 3.48
N MET A 126 10.48 12.85 4.54
CA MET A 126 10.35 14.29 4.41
C MET A 126 11.65 15.06 4.75
N GLY A 127 12.73 14.34 5.04
CA GLY A 127 14.05 14.95 5.29
C GLY A 127 14.16 15.77 6.58
N PHE A 128 13.22 15.62 7.53
CA PHE A 128 13.32 16.31 8.81
C PHE A 128 14.49 15.80 9.63
N ASP A 129 15.23 16.70 10.26
CA ASP A 129 16.15 16.34 11.35
C ASP A 129 15.35 15.93 12.61
N LYS A 130 16.04 15.47 13.65
CA LYS A 130 15.39 15.00 14.89
C LYS A 130 14.62 16.10 15.60
N ALA A 131 15.11 17.34 15.57
CA ALA A 131 14.49 18.48 16.25
C ALA A 131 13.24 18.94 15.51
N GLY A 132 13.31 19.12 14.20
CA GLY A 132 12.19 19.47 13.33
C GLY A 132 11.09 18.43 13.32
N ALA A 133 11.45 17.13 13.23
CA ALA A 133 10.48 16.04 13.34
C ALA A 133 9.73 16.04 14.66
N ARG A 134 10.39 16.37 15.78
CA ARG A 134 9.74 16.48 17.10
C ARG A 134 8.74 17.63 17.19
N VAL A 135 9.07 18.78 16.59
CA VAL A 135 8.14 19.91 16.52
C VAL A 135 6.94 19.53 15.67
N ARG A 136 7.18 18.99 14.47
CA ARG A 136 6.11 18.60 13.56
C ARG A 136 5.22 17.48 14.13
N ALA A 137 5.79 16.51 14.83
CA ALA A 137 5.03 15.46 15.48
C ALA A 137 4.07 15.99 16.55
N LYS A 138 4.45 17.05 17.28
CA LYS A 138 3.56 17.72 18.25
C LYS A 138 2.41 18.49 17.59
N GLU A 139 2.62 19.03 16.39
CA GLU A 139 1.59 19.72 15.62
C GLU A 139 0.55 18.76 15.03
N LEU A 140 0.95 17.50 14.82
CA LEU A 140 0.08 16.45 14.25
C LEU A 140 -0.78 15.74 15.30
N LEU A 141 -0.47 15.91 16.60
CA LEU A 141 -1.22 15.39 17.76
C LEU A 141 -2.22 16.40 18.29
#